data_b0efa72e737f050400bc330ac2261ea2
#
_entry.id   b0efa72e737f050400bc330ac2261ea2
#
_cell.length_a   1.000
_cell.length_b   1.000
_cell.length_c   1.000
_cell.angle_alpha   90.00
_cell.angle_beta   90.00
_cell.angle_gamma   90.00
#
_symmetry.space_group_name_H-M   'P 1'
#
loop_
_entity.id
_entity.type
_entity.pdbx_description
1 polymer ?
#
loop_
_entity_poly.entity_id
_entity_poly.type
_entity_poly.pdbx_seq_one_letter_code
_entity_poly.pdbx_strand_id
1 'polypeptide(L)'
;MERLITQDRVVAIGGGYHSSVGVAGKDVANDRGVPVVFAETWNDTITGDKQKYIFRIAPLSSWASGVIWKFAAQAPGVKKVVIITENTDYGIPAAAECEKGLGS
;
A
#
# COMPACT_ATOMS: atom_id res chain seq x y z
N MET A 1 -15.05 3.55 7.40
CA MET A 1 -15.10 4.66 6.44
C MET A 1 -16.55 5.08 6.13
N GLU A 2 -17.43 4.18 5.72
CA GLU A 2 -18.85 4.47 5.45
C GLU A 2 -19.52 5.28 6.56
N ARG A 3 -19.43 4.81 7.82
CA ARG A 3 -19.99 5.52 8.98
C ARG A 3 -19.49 6.95 9.13
N LEU A 4 -18.19 7.17 9.01
CA LEU A 4 -17.60 8.52 9.12
C LEU A 4 -18.23 9.49 8.11
N ILE A 5 -18.49 9.00 6.90
CA ILE A 5 -19.04 9.83 5.83
C ILE A 5 -20.54 10.04 6.00
N THR A 6 -21.31 8.95 6.27
CA THR A 6 -22.78 9.00 6.25
C THR A 6 -23.41 9.45 7.55
N GLN A 7 -22.83 9.08 8.69
CA GLN A 7 -23.34 9.39 10.02
C GLN A 7 -22.65 10.59 10.64
N ASP A 8 -21.32 10.57 10.66
CA ASP A 8 -20.52 11.62 11.29
C ASP A 8 -20.32 12.83 10.35
N ARG A 9 -20.65 12.69 9.06
CA ARG A 9 -20.61 13.74 8.03
C ARG A 9 -19.27 14.45 7.94
N VAL A 10 -18.17 13.68 8.03
CA VAL A 10 -16.83 14.25 7.90
C VAL A 10 -16.58 14.77 6.49
N VAL A 11 -15.85 15.87 6.38
CA VAL A 11 -15.52 16.50 5.09
C VAL A 11 -14.19 16.03 4.51
N ALA A 12 -13.36 15.36 5.31
CA ALA A 12 -12.09 14.76 4.92
C ALA A 12 -11.71 13.69 5.93
N ILE A 13 -10.85 12.74 5.51
CA ILE A 13 -10.34 11.66 6.35
C ILE A 13 -8.82 11.64 6.25
N GLY A 14 -8.15 11.61 7.39
CA GLY A 14 -6.70 11.46 7.47
C GLY A 14 -6.33 10.24 8.30
N GLY A 15 -5.29 9.50 7.88
CA GLY A 15 -4.79 8.34 8.62
C GLY A 15 -4.74 7.06 7.78
N GLY A 16 -5.01 5.92 8.42
CA GLY A 16 -4.92 4.60 7.80
C GLY A 16 -3.51 4.00 7.92
N TYR A 17 -3.47 2.78 8.40
CA TYR A 17 -2.23 2.01 8.59
C TYR A 17 -2.26 0.73 7.75
N HIS A 18 -3.23 -0.14 8.00
CA HIS A 18 -3.31 -1.42 7.31
C HIS A 18 -3.79 -1.26 5.86
N SER A 19 -3.02 -1.82 4.93
CA SER A 19 -3.36 -1.77 3.50
C SER A 19 -4.71 -2.43 3.19
N SER A 20 -5.08 -3.53 3.83
CA SER A 20 -6.38 -4.19 3.64
C SER A 20 -7.56 -3.28 4.00
N VAL A 21 -7.43 -2.50 5.08
CA VAL A 21 -8.44 -1.51 5.46
C VAL A 21 -8.51 -0.36 4.44
N GLY A 22 -7.35 0.08 3.96
CA GLY A 22 -7.25 1.11 2.93
C GLY A 22 -7.88 0.68 1.60
N VAL A 23 -7.53 -0.52 1.13
CA VAL A 23 -8.09 -1.11 -0.11
C VAL A 23 -9.61 -1.24 -0.01
N ALA A 24 -10.13 -1.76 1.10
CA ALA A 24 -11.57 -1.92 1.31
C ALA A 24 -12.33 -0.60 1.44
N GLY A 25 -11.69 0.44 1.96
CA GLY A 25 -12.36 1.71 2.27
C GLY A 25 -12.23 2.81 1.23
N LYS A 26 -11.20 2.77 0.40
CA LYS A 26 -10.88 3.86 -0.54
C LYS A 26 -12.01 4.15 -1.54
N ASP A 27 -12.63 3.09 -2.07
CA ASP A 27 -13.66 3.25 -3.10
C ASP A 27 -14.91 3.92 -2.53
N VAL A 28 -15.27 3.60 -1.28
CA VAL A 28 -16.39 4.25 -0.59
C VAL A 28 -16.17 5.76 -0.48
N ALA A 29 -14.99 6.19 -0.11
CA ALA A 29 -14.68 7.61 0.01
C ALA A 29 -14.60 8.29 -1.37
N ASN A 30 -13.96 7.63 -2.33
CA ASN A 30 -13.83 8.15 -3.69
C ASN A 30 -15.20 8.35 -4.35
N ASP A 31 -16.11 7.39 -4.23
CA ASP A 31 -17.47 7.45 -4.80
C ASP A 31 -18.33 8.52 -4.13
N ARG A 32 -18.09 8.78 -2.85
CA ARG A 32 -18.78 9.82 -2.07
C ARG A 32 -18.15 11.21 -2.21
N GLY A 33 -17.03 11.34 -2.92
CA GLY A 33 -16.32 12.60 -3.10
C GLY A 33 -15.68 13.15 -1.82
N VAL A 34 -15.36 12.27 -0.86
CA VAL A 34 -14.71 12.67 0.39
C VAL A 34 -13.20 12.42 0.28
N PRO A 35 -12.37 13.46 0.38
CA PRO A 35 -10.93 13.29 0.29
C PRO A 35 -10.36 12.49 1.46
N VAL A 36 -9.46 11.56 1.13
CA VAL A 36 -8.72 10.74 2.09
C VAL A 36 -7.24 10.87 1.83
N VAL A 37 -6.48 11.12 2.89
CA VAL A 37 -5.01 11.08 2.89
C VAL A 37 -4.56 9.90 3.72
N PHE A 38 -4.08 8.85 3.06
CA PHE A 38 -3.52 7.68 3.73
C PHE A 38 -2.09 7.95 4.21
N ALA A 39 -1.83 7.69 5.49
CA ALA A 39 -0.55 7.96 6.13
C ALA A 39 0.46 6.82 5.97
N GLU A 40 0.04 5.56 6.14
CA GLU A 40 0.92 4.38 6.20
C GLU A 40 0.40 3.17 5.42
N THR A 41 -0.54 3.34 4.53
CA THR A 41 -1.03 2.26 3.65
C THR A 41 -0.15 2.18 2.40
N TRP A 42 0.67 1.14 2.31
CA TRP A 42 1.72 1.04 1.28
C TRP A 42 1.31 0.27 0.03
N ASN A 43 0.20 -0.44 0.04
CA ASN A 43 -0.27 -1.15 -1.16
C ASN A 43 -0.38 -0.19 -2.35
N ASP A 44 0.20 -0.56 -3.49
CA ASP A 44 0.30 0.29 -4.67
C ASP A 44 -1.08 0.67 -5.23
N THR A 45 -2.07 -0.20 -5.07
CA THR A 45 -3.43 0.02 -5.57
C THR A 45 -4.26 1.02 -4.75
N ILE A 46 -3.73 1.54 -3.65
CA ILE A 46 -4.43 2.57 -2.84
C ILE A 46 -4.68 3.82 -3.67
N THR A 47 -3.67 4.27 -4.41
CA THR A 47 -3.80 5.39 -5.34
C THR A 47 -3.66 4.89 -6.77
N GLY A 48 -4.41 5.47 -7.69
CA GLY A 48 -4.38 5.08 -9.09
C GLY A 48 -5.21 6.02 -9.95
N ASP A 49 -5.24 5.75 -11.25
CA ASP A 49 -5.74 6.66 -12.27
C ASP A 49 -7.21 7.09 -12.12
N LYS A 50 -8.00 6.29 -11.43
CA LYS A 50 -9.44 6.55 -11.25
C LYS A 50 -9.79 7.12 -9.88
N GLN A 51 -8.80 7.34 -9.03
CA GLN A 51 -8.99 7.77 -7.65
C GLN A 51 -8.81 9.29 -7.54
N LYS A 52 -9.89 10.06 -7.62
CA LYS A 52 -9.86 11.53 -7.58
C LYS A 52 -9.68 12.09 -6.18
N TYR A 53 -10.17 11.37 -5.18
CA TYR A 53 -10.24 11.84 -3.79
C TYR A 53 -9.29 11.07 -2.86
N ILE A 54 -8.47 10.18 -3.41
CA ILE A 54 -7.57 9.33 -2.62
C ILE A 54 -6.12 9.79 -2.82
N PHE A 55 -5.49 10.14 -1.71
CA PHE A 55 -4.13 10.63 -1.64
C PHE A 55 -3.33 9.79 -0.65
N ARG A 56 -2.01 9.78 -0.78
CA ARG A 56 -1.10 9.16 0.20
C ARG A 56 0.13 10.03 0.44
N ILE A 57 0.70 9.89 1.62
CA ILE A 57 2.05 10.36 1.95
C ILE A 57 3.01 9.19 2.21
N ALA A 58 2.49 7.97 2.34
CA ALA A 58 3.27 6.75 2.44
C ALA A 58 3.94 6.37 1.10
N PRO A 59 5.10 5.69 1.12
CA PRO A 59 5.71 5.15 -0.09
C PRO A 59 4.85 4.04 -0.71
N LEU A 60 5.20 3.66 -1.94
CA LEU A 60 4.66 2.47 -2.60
C LEU A 60 5.37 1.21 -2.08
N SER A 61 4.64 0.12 -1.90
CA SER A 61 5.24 -1.19 -1.59
C SER A 61 6.29 -1.60 -2.62
N SER A 62 6.02 -1.36 -3.90
CA SER A 62 6.96 -1.63 -4.99
C SER A 62 8.29 -0.87 -4.84
N TRP A 63 8.27 0.37 -4.38
CA TRP A 63 9.50 1.13 -4.15
C TRP A 63 10.31 0.57 -2.98
N ALA A 64 9.65 0.31 -1.85
CA ALA A 64 10.32 -0.24 -0.67
C ALA A 64 10.93 -1.62 -0.96
N SER A 65 10.14 -2.51 -1.57
CA SER A 65 10.60 -3.83 -1.99
C SER A 65 11.74 -3.74 -3.01
N GLY A 66 11.66 -2.78 -3.95
CA GLY A 66 12.71 -2.51 -4.92
C GLY A 66 14.06 -2.16 -4.29
N VAL A 67 14.05 -1.43 -3.18
CA VAL A 67 15.29 -1.13 -2.43
C VAL A 67 15.82 -2.37 -1.73
N ILE A 68 14.95 -3.15 -1.09
CA ILE A 68 15.31 -4.35 -0.33
C ILE A 68 15.97 -5.39 -1.23
N TRP A 69 15.36 -5.75 -2.36
CA TRP A 69 15.92 -6.76 -3.24
C TRP A 69 17.20 -6.29 -3.93
N LYS A 70 17.31 -5.02 -4.29
CA LYS A 70 18.56 -4.45 -4.84
C LYS A 70 19.71 -4.56 -3.84
N PHE A 71 19.44 -4.25 -2.59
CA PHE A 71 20.44 -4.43 -1.53
C PHE A 71 20.85 -5.89 -1.38
N ALA A 72 19.88 -6.81 -1.31
CA ALA A 72 20.15 -8.24 -1.19
C ALA A 72 20.96 -8.80 -2.37
N ALA A 73 20.64 -8.38 -3.59
CA ALA A 73 21.35 -8.81 -4.80
C ALA A 73 22.81 -8.29 -4.86
N GLN A 74 23.10 -7.17 -4.23
CA GLN A 74 24.46 -6.58 -4.20
C GLN A 74 25.27 -6.99 -2.98
N ALA A 75 24.64 -7.64 -1.99
CA ALA A 75 25.33 -8.02 -0.75
C ALA A 75 26.35 -9.14 -1.00
N PRO A 76 27.65 -8.94 -0.65
CA PRO A 76 28.68 -9.94 -0.89
C PRO A 76 28.38 -11.26 -0.18
N GLY A 77 28.49 -12.37 -0.89
CA GLY A 77 28.34 -13.72 -0.33
C GLY A 77 26.89 -14.20 -0.11
N VAL A 78 25.89 -13.38 -0.39
CA VAL A 78 24.49 -13.81 -0.35
C VAL A 78 24.20 -14.72 -1.56
N LYS A 79 23.87 -15.98 -1.29
CA LYS A 79 23.54 -16.96 -2.32
C LYS A 79 22.07 -17.40 -2.30
N LYS A 80 21.37 -17.11 -1.22
CA LYS A 80 19.98 -17.53 -1.02
C LYS A 80 19.25 -16.50 -0.17
N VAL A 81 18.07 -16.12 -0.60
CA VAL A 81 17.17 -15.20 0.11
C VAL A 81 15.87 -15.94 0.41
N VAL A 82 15.33 -15.74 1.60
CA VAL A 82 14.01 -16.25 2.00
C VAL A 82 13.15 -15.04 2.32
N ILE A 83 11.96 -15.01 1.74
CA ILE A 83 10.97 -13.95 1.98
C ILE A 83 9.92 -14.51 2.92
N ILE A 84 9.72 -13.85 4.06
CA ILE A 84 8.68 -14.16 5.04
C ILE A 84 7.76 -12.94 5.10
N THR A 85 6.48 -13.16 4.83
CA THR A 85 5.51 -12.07 4.80
C THR A 85 4.14 -12.52 5.33
N GLU A 86 3.30 -11.57 5.65
CA GLU A 86 1.91 -11.84 6.02
C GLU A 86 1.05 -12.06 4.76
N ASN A 87 -0.01 -12.86 4.90
CA ASN A 87 -0.96 -13.11 3.82
C ASN A 87 -2.07 -12.03 3.79
N THR A 88 -1.68 -10.81 3.43
CA THR A 88 -2.55 -9.62 3.40
C THR A 88 -2.31 -8.78 2.16
N ASP A 89 -3.16 -7.77 1.95
CA ASP A 89 -2.99 -6.77 0.87
C ASP A 89 -1.70 -5.93 1.01
N TYR A 90 -1.00 -6.04 2.12
CA TYR A 90 0.34 -5.46 2.29
C TYR A 90 1.43 -6.47 1.93
N GLY A 91 1.39 -7.66 2.50
CA GLY A 91 2.49 -8.62 2.42
C GLY A 91 2.59 -9.31 1.05
N ILE A 92 1.46 -9.71 0.46
CA ILE A 92 1.45 -10.41 -0.83
C ILE A 92 2.12 -9.60 -1.95
N PRO A 93 1.72 -8.35 -2.23
CA PRO A 93 2.36 -7.57 -3.30
C PRO A 93 3.81 -7.22 -2.98
N ALA A 94 4.17 -7.00 -1.71
CA ALA A 94 5.53 -6.74 -1.31
C ALA A 94 6.46 -7.95 -1.58
N ALA A 95 5.99 -9.17 -1.26
CA ALA A 95 6.73 -10.39 -1.56
C ALA A 95 6.90 -10.60 -3.07
N ALA A 96 5.82 -10.42 -3.83
CA ALA A 96 5.85 -10.58 -5.29
C ALA A 96 6.85 -9.63 -5.97
N GLU A 97 6.95 -8.39 -5.51
CA GLU A 97 7.93 -7.43 -6.03
C GLU A 97 9.37 -7.83 -5.66
N CYS A 98 9.60 -8.36 -4.46
CA CYS A 98 10.90 -8.90 -4.07
C CYS A 98 11.29 -10.12 -4.91
N GLU A 99 10.38 -11.07 -5.11
CA GLU A 99 10.61 -12.26 -5.95
C GLU A 99 10.94 -11.89 -7.38
N LYS A 100 10.18 -10.98 -7.97
CA LYS A 100 10.41 -10.45 -9.31
C LYS A 100 11.79 -9.83 -9.48
N GLY A 101 12.24 -9.08 -8.48
CA GLY A 101 13.54 -8.43 -8.52
C GLY A 101 14.72 -9.38 -8.28
N LEU A 102 14.55 -10.39 -7.44
CA LEU A 102 15.58 -11.38 -7.14
C LEU A 102 15.69 -12.48 -8.19
N GLY A 103 14.60 -12.77 -8.92
CA GLY A 103 14.58 -13.77 -10.01
C GLY A 103 15.12 -13.25 -11.34
N SER A 104 15.39 -11.98 -11.41
CA SER A 104 15.99 -11.33 -12.57
C SER A 104 17.49 -11.12 -12.37
#